data_bca7a578d5b9d8e6b34b5feaee654d92
#
_entry.id   bca7a578d5b9d8e6b34b5feaee654d92
#
_cell.length_a   1.000
_cell.length_b   1.000
_cell.length_c   1.000
_cell.angle_alpha   90.00
_cell.angle_beta   90.00
_cell.angle_gamma   90.00
#
_symmetry.space_group_name_H-M   'P 1'
#
loop_
_entity.id
_entity.type
_entity.pdbx_description
1 polymer ?
#
loop_
_entity_poly.entity_id
_entity_poly.type
_entity_poly.pdbx_seq_one_letter_code
_entity_poly.pdbx_strand_id
1 'polypeptide(L)'
;MQQFAASLLLVILTSAGLYAQDTLRLSIQRADSIFLAKNYYLLAASMDIEAQKAQIMQAKIYPNPIFTADVNAYDPVNNKAFHVGRTGQKVFQVEQLIVLGGKRRAEIELARTNAGIAELEFQQLVRELKFRLHSDLYTIGQQDFLLKKYSKQLNLLDTLLKSYEIQANKGNIALKEVVRLRGAYIQLNNNRAELFQAFLQTQTDLQILLQTNAFVLPESTDDALDHYLIPSSVTDIQNSAMENLPELLVIQQNKLLAEQYVKYQKRMAVPDINLFTSYDQRGGAFDGQINAGISIPLPFWNRNQGNIKTSQYRVQEAEYNLLAKKNEIVSRINNSYSYYIQTVSEYQKSLELYNDDFEKTVEGITLNFKKRNVSITEFVDFFESYNDVLAELMRIKTQLVISAEQINLLTGKDIY
;
A
#
# COMPACT_ATOMS: atom_id res chain seq x y z
N MET A 1 -40.05 -33.65 31.54
CA MET A 1 -38.90 -33.61 30.63
C MET A 1 -39.11 -32.68 29.41
N GLN A 2 -40.30 -32.65 28.77
CA GLN A 2 -40.58 -31.77 27.62
C GLN A 2 -40.54 -30.25 27.95
N GLN A 3 -40.98 -29.84 29.13
CA GLN A 3 -40.94 -28.41 29.55
C GLN A 3 -39.53 -27.92 29.85
N PHE A 4 -38.61 -28.79 30.32
CA PHE A 4 -37.20 -28.45 30.53
C PHE A 4 -36.44 -28.32 29.21
N ALA A 5 -36.77 -29.15 28.21
CA ALA A 5 -36.16 -29.05 26.87
C ALA A 5 -36.60 -27.79 26.14
N ALA A 6 -37.86 -27.37 26.29
CA ALA A 6 -38.35 -26.10 25.68
C ALA A 6 -37.71 -24.85 26.31
N SER A 7 -37.51 -24.85 27.64
CA SER A 7 -36.83 -23.76 28.35
C SER A 7 -35.35 -23.67 28.01
N LEU A 8 -34.66 -24.81 27.80
CA LEU A 8 -33.26 -24.84 27.37
C LEU A 8 -33.10 -24.36 25.93
N LEU A 9 -34.05 -24.70 25.04
CA LEU A 9 -34.06 -24.23 23.65
C LEU A 9 -34.31 -22.70 23.54
N LEU A 10 -35.14 -22.13 24.43
CA LEU A 10 -35.41 -20.69 24.47
C LEU A 10 -34.19 -19.89 24.97
N VAL A 11 -33.41 -20.43 25.91
CA VAL A 11 -32.19 -19.81 26.42
C VAL A 11 -31.06 -19.82 25.36
N ILE A 12 -31.00 -20.83 24.51
CA ILE A 12 -30.02 -20.91 23.41
C ILE A 12 -30.38 -19.94 22.28
N LEU A 13 -31.65 -19.66 22.04
CA LEU A 13 -32.09 -18.69 21.01
C LEU A 13 -31.88 -17.22 21.43
N THR A 14 -31.76 -16.91 22.72
CA THR A 14 -31.50 -15.54 23.19
C THR A 14 -30.02 -15.17 23.23
N SER A 15 -29.11 -16.12 22.98
CA SER A 15 -27.66 -15.88 22.86
C SER A 15 -27.22 -15.55 21.40
N ALA A 16 -28.13 -15.27 20.48
CA ALA A 16 -27.80 -14.51 19.27
C ALA A 16 -27.33 -13.13 19.71
N GLY A 17 -26.05 -13.03 20.03
CA GLY A 17 -25.42 -11.80 20.46
C GLY A 17 -25.75 -10.71 19.47
N LEU A 18 -26.41 -9.68 19.90
CA LEU A 18 -26.35 -8.38 19.28
C LEU A 18 -24.86 -8.03 19.21
N TYR A 19 -24.24 -8.33 18.06
CA TYR A 19 -22.95 -7.72 17.71
C TYR A 19 -23.21 -6.23 17.61
N ALA A 20 -23.22 -5.54 18.74
CA ALA A 20 -23.02 -4.10 18.76
C ALA A 20 -21.66 -3.91 18.08
N GLN A 21 -21.66 -3.40 16.87
CA GLN A 21 -20.45 -3.14 16.14
C GLN A 21 -19.70 -2.06 16.93
N ASP A 22 -18.62 -2.46 17.61
CA ASP A 22 -17.80 -1.54 18.40
C ASP A 22 -17.34 -0.38 17.55
N THR A 23 -17.53 0.85 18.04
CA THR A 23 -17.02 2.03 17.37
C THR A 23 -15.68 2.40 17.97
N LEU A 24 -14.64 2.34 17.15
CA LEU A 24 -13.28 2.71 17.50
C LEU A 24 -13.04 4.18 17.13
N ARG A 25 -12.89 5.04 18.13
CA ARG A 25 -12.48 6.43 17.92
C ARG A 25 -10.98 6.55 18.01
N LEU A 26 -10.35 7.18 17.01
CA LEU A 26 -8.90 7.25 16.88
C LEU A 26 -8.43 8.67 16.57
N SER A 27 -7.37 9.08 17.27
CA SER A 27 -6.50 10.15 16.80
C SER A 27 -5.61 9.64 15.66
N ILE A 28 -5.04 10.53 14.84
CA ILE A 28 -4.14 10.18 13.74
C ILE A 28 -2.95 9.37 14.28
N GLN A 29 -2.32 9.79 15.39
CA GLN A 29 -1.16 9.11 15.97
C GLN A 29 -1.50 7.69 16.44
N ARG A 30 -2.71 7.49 16.99
CA ARG A 30 -3.17 6.16 17.42
C ARG A 30 -3.50 5.26 16.24
N ALA A 31 -4.09 5.83 15.19
CA ALA A 31 -4.33 5.12 13.93
C ALA A 31 -3.01 4.67 13.29
N ASP A 32 -2.00 5.54 13.20
CA ASP A 32 -0.65 5.22 12.72
C ASP A 32 -0.02 4.08 13.52
N SER A 33 -0.12 4.12 14.85
CA SER A 33 0.44 3.08 15.71
C SER A 33 -0.20 1.71 15.48
N ILE A 34 -1.53 1.65 15.34
CA ILE A 34 -2.26 0.41 15.05
C ILE A 34 -1.91 -0.10 13.65
N PHE A 35 -1.91 0.79 12.67
CA PHE A 35 -1.58 0.50 11.29
C PHE A 35 -0.19 -0.12 11.15
N LEU A 36 0.85 0.54 11.70
CA LEU A 36 2.23 0.03 11.63
C LEU A 36 2.40 -1.33 12.32
N ALA A 37 1.65 -1.58 13.39
CA ALA A 37 1.76 -2.82 14.15
C ALA A 37 0.97 -3.99 13.56
N LYS A 38 -0.16 -3.74 12.87
CA LYS A 38 -1.13 -4.80 12.55
C LYS A 38 -1.36 -4.98 11.05
N ASN A 39 -0.97 -4.03 10.20
CA ASN A 39 -1.29 -4.11 8.77
C ASN A 39 -0.56 -5.30 8.11
N TYR A 40 -1.32 -6.24 7.54
CA TYR A 40 -0.76 -7.46 6.94
C TYR A 40 0.06 -7.19 5.69
N TYR A 41 -0.20 -6.12 4.94
CA TYR A 41 0.64 -5.76 3.79
C TYR A 41 2.04 -5.34 4.26
N LEU A 42 2.13 -4.58 5.36
CA LEU A 42 3.42 -4.19 5.95
C LEU A 42 4.15 -5.40 6.54
N LEU A 43 3.43 -6.29 7.23
CA LEU A 43 4.01 -7.51 7.78
C LEU A 43 4.54 -8.42 6.66
N ALA A 44 3.80 -8.58 5.57
CA ALA A 44 4.26 -9.36 4.41
C ALA A 44 5.49 -8.72 3.75
N ALA A 45 5.50 -7.41 3.54
CA ALA A 45 6.63 -6.70 2.97
C ALA A 45 7.87 -6.74 3.89
N SER A 46 7.69 -6.75 5.22
CA SER A 46 8.81 -6.95 6.16
C SER A 46 9.43 -8.35 6.06
N MET A 47 8.61 -9.39 5.76
CA MET A 47 9.13 -10.73 5.50
C MET A 47 9.91 -10.80 4.20
N ASP A 48 9.56 -10.02 3.18
CA ASP A 48 10.36 -9.95 1.95
C ASP A 48 11.76 -9.37 2.22
N ILE A 49 11.88 -8.33 3.05
CA ILE A 49 13.20 -7.82 3.49
C ILE A 49 14.04 -8.94 4.10
N GLU A 50 13.47 -9.75 5.00
CA GLU A 50 14.21 -10.86 5.62
C GLU A 50 14.53 -11.97 4.60
N ALA A 51 13.67 -12.21 3.62
CA ALA A 51 13.95 -13.13 2.51
C ALA A 51 15.14 -12.64 1.66
N GLN A 52 15.19 -11.36 1.31
CA GLN A 52 16.32 -10.77 0.58
C GLN A 52 17.61 -10.79 1.42
N LYS A 53 17.55 -10.55 2.73
CA LYS A 53 18.69 -10.70 3.62
C LYS A 53 19.20 -12.15 3.68
N ALA A 54 18.30 -13.12 3.63
CA ALA A 54 18.69 -14.54 3.55
C ALA A 54 19.46 -14.86 2.29
N GLN A 55 19.19 -14.19 1.14
CA GLN A 55 19.99 -14.35 -0.09
C GLN A 55 21.45 -13.89 0.11
N ILE A 56 21.70 -12.91 0.99
CA ILE A 56 23.08 -12.53 1.34
C ILE A 56 23.82 -13.70 2.02
N MET A 57 23.13 -14.47 2.86
CA MET A 57 23.72 -15.66 3.47
C MET A 57 24.01 -16.72 2.39
N GLN A 58 23.06 -16.96 1.47
CA GLN A 58 23.24 -17.91 0.36
C GLN A 58 24.44 -17.53 -0.54
N ALA A 59 24.58 -16.25 -0.88
CA ALA A 59 25.71 -15.77 -1.68
C ALA A 59 27.09 -15.92 -0.99
N LYS A 60 27.10 -16.07 0.33
CA LYS A 60 28.34 -16.31 1.11
C LYS A 60 28.76 -17.77 1.15
N ILE A 61 27.91 -18.71 0.79
CA ILE A 61 28.20 -20.14 0.89
C ILE A 61 29.08 -20.56 -0.24
N TYR A 62 30.01 -21.45 0.04
CA TYR A 62 30.84 -22.12 -0.98
C TYR A 62 30.06 -23.28 -1.61
N PRO A 63 30.31 -23.59 -2.90
CA PRO A 63 29.78 -24.79 -3.52
C PRO A 63 30.19 -26.03 -2.71
N ASN A 64 29.27 -26.97 -2.56
CA ASN A 64 29.56 -28.23 -1.89
C ASN A 64 30.52 -29.09 -2.69
N PRO A 65 31.38 -29.89 -2.03
CA PRO A 65 32.14 -30.93 -2.73
C PRO A 65 31.21 -32.00 -3.31
N ILE A 66 31.57 -32.50 -4.46
CA ILE A 66 30.85 -33.58 -5.15
C ILE A 66 31.57 -34.87 -4.89
N PHE A 67 30.91 -35.89 -4.35
CA PHE A 67 31.41 -37.27 -4.25
C PHE A 67 30.80 -38.10 -5.36
N THR A 68 31.65 -38.75 -6.13
CA THR A 68 31.27 -39.66 -7.21
C THR A 68 31.75 -41.06 -6.86
N ALA A 69 30.90 -42.06 -6.97
CA ALA A 69 31.24 -43.47 -6.88
C ALA A 69 30.85 -44.15 -8.19
N ASP A 70 31.82 -44.73 -8.88
CA ASP A 70 31.62 -45.50 -10.07
C ASP A 70 32.06 -46.94 -9.79
N VAL A 71 31.16 -47.89 -10.05
CA VAL A 71 31.39 -49.31 -9.82
C VAL A 71 30.98 -50.12 -11.04
N ASN A 72 31.73 -51.20 -11.33
CA ASN A 72 31.39 -52.12 -12.41
C ASN A 72 30.07 -52.83 -12.11
N ALA A 73 29.00 -52.44 -12.80
CA ALA A 73 27.69 -53.05 -12.64
C ALA A 73 27.59 -54.47 -13.18
N TYR A 74 28.25 -54.73 -14.30
CA TYR A 74 28.37 -56.08 -14.91
C TYR A 74 29.64 -56.19 -15.69
N ASP A 75 30.41 -57.27 -15.38
CA ASP A 75 31.64 -57.63 -16.09
C ASP A 75 31.33 -58.80 -17.02
N PRO A 76 31.22 -58.57 -18.32
CA PRO A 76 30.92 -59.63 -19.30
C PRO A 76 32.07 -60.67 -19.49
N VAL A 77 33.31 -60.28 -19.20
CA VAL A 77 34.46 -61.18 -19.32
C VAL A 77 34.48 -62.25 -18.23
N ASN A 78 34.16 -61.81 -17.00
CA ASN A 78 34.11 -62.69 -15.84
C ASN A 78 32.71 -63.19 -15.49
N ASN A 79 31.68 -62.76 -16.26
CA ASN A 79 30.29 -63.05 -16.05
C ASN A 79 29.82 -62.70 -14.58
N LYS A 80 30.21 -61.55 -14.06
CA LYS A 80 29.95 -61.13 -12.69
C LYS A 80 29.18 -59.81 -12.63
N ALA A 81 28.10 -59.79 -11.87
CA ALA A 81 27.42 -58.54 -11.47
C ALA A 81 28.15 -57.93 -10.26
N PHE A 82 28.22 -56.60 -10.24
CA PHE A 82 28.91 -55.81 -9.21
C PHE A 82 30.34 -56.33 -8.90
N HIS A 83 31.13 -56.50 -9.95
CA HIS A 83 32.50 -56.96 -9.82
C HIS A 83 33.40 -55.87 -9.23
N VAL A 84 33.35 -55.66 -7.91
CA VAL A 84 34.04 -54.60 -7.15
C VAL A 84 35.17 -55.11 -6.25
N GLY A 85 35.37 -56.44 -6.22
CA GLY A 85 36.45 -57.09 -5.48
C GLY A 85 37.85 -56.70 -6.00
N ARG A 86 38.87 -57.34 -5.50
CA ARG A 86 40.29 -57.06 -5.83
C ARG A 86 40.61 -57.14 -7.33
N THR A 87 39.90 -57.98 -8.06
CA THR A 87 40.02 -58.11 -9.51
C THR A 87 38.99 -57.35 -10.32
N GLY A 88 38.09 -56.63 -9.67
CA GLY A 88 37.01 -55.79 -10.26
C GLY A 88 37.39 -54.33 -10.41
N GLN A 89 36.41 -53.51 -10.79
CA GLN A 89 36.64 -52.08 -10.98
C GLN A 89 35.75 -51.25 -10.02
N LYS A 90 36.37 -50.28 -9.40
CA LYS A 90 35.70 -49.22 -8.61
C LYS A 90 36.51 -47.94 -8.62
N VAL A 91 35.83 -46.81 -8.73
CA VAL A 91 36.42 -45.48 -8.66
C VAL A 91 35.63 -44.67 -7.65
N PHE A 92 36.32 -44.02 -6.74
CA PHE A 92 35.74 -43.05 -5.82
C PHE A 92 36.44 -41.71 -6.03
N GLN A 93 35.65 -40.64 -6.26
CA GLN A 93 36.21 -39.32 -6.51
C GLN A 93 35.54 -38.29 -5.60
N VAL A 94 36.34 -37.37 -5.08
CA VAL A 94 35.88 -36.16 -4.43
C VAL A 94 36.36 -34.97 -5.27
N GLU A 95 35.44 -34.09 -5.60
CA GLU A 95 35.69 -32.91 -6.43
C GLU A 95 35.21 -31.65 -5.73
N GLN A 96 36.01 -30.57 -5.74
CA GLN A 96 35.68 -29.29 -5.16
C GLN A 96 35.84 -28.16 -6.18
N LEU A 97 34.75 -27.44 -6.45
CA LEU A 97 34.79 -26.24 -7.26
C LEU A 97 35.38 -25.08 -6.44
N ILE A 98 36.42 -24.46 -6.98
CA ILE A 98 37.02 -23.22 -6.45
C ILE A 98 36.59 -22.05 -7.33
N VAL A 99 35.70 -21.23 -6.83
CA VAL A 99 35.18 -20.05 -7.52
C VAL A 99 36.22 -18.94 -7.50
N LEU A 100 36.69 -18.54 -8.68
CA LEU A 100 37.73 -17.54 -8.87
C LEU A 100 37.18 -16.20 -9.39
N GLY A 101 38.09 -15.26 -9.66
CA GLY A 101 37.75 -13.94 -10.25
C GLY A 101 36.94 -13.01 -9.33
N GLY A 102 36.73 -13.40 -8.09
CA GLY A 102 35.93 -12.61 -7.13
C GLY A 102 34.43 -12.63 -7.44
N LYS A 103 33.91 -13.63 -8.15
CA LYS A 103 32.50 -13.82 -8.51
C LYS A 103 31.62 -13.80 -7.26
N ARG A 104 31.96 -14.60 -6.23
CA ARG A 104 31.23 -14.65 -4.96
C ARG A 104 31.13 -13.29 -4.27
N ARG A 105 32.22 -12.49 -4.30
CA ARG A 105 32.16 -11.13 -3.74
C ARG A 105 31.16 -10.26 -4.50
N ALA A 106 31.11 -10.37 -5.82
CA ALA A 106 30.14 -9.65 -6.64
C ALA A 106 28.69 -10.10 -6.36
N GLU A 107 28.46 -11.40 -6.19
CA GLU A 107 27.14 -11.94 -5.80
C GLU A 107 26.68 -11.43 -4.44
N ILE A 108 27.59 -11.35 -3.47
CA ILE A 108 27.29 -10.76 -2.14
C ILE A 108 26.93 -9.25 -2.27
N GLU A 109 27.64 -8.51 -3.13
CA GLU A 109 27.36 -7.10 -3.39
C GLU A 109 25.99 -6.91 -4.04
N LEU A 110 25.64 -7.74 -5.04
CA LEU A 110 24.31 -7.76 -5.68
C LEU A 110 23.21 -8.08 -4.67
N ALA A 111 23.39 -9.13 -3.87
CA ALA A 111 22.42 -9.53 -2.85
C ALA A 111 22.19 -8.44 -1.78
N ARG A 112 23.25 -7.72 -1.38
CA ARG A 112 23.12 -6.58 -0.45
C ARG A 112 22.34 -5.41 -1.06
N THR A 113 22.60 -5.10 -2.33
CA THR A 113 21.87 -4.02 -3.02
C THR A 113 20.40 -4.38 -3.17
N ASN A 114 20.07 -5.66 -3.50
CA ASN A 114 18.69 -6.13 -3.56
C ASN A 114 17.99 -6.03 -2.19
N ALA A 115 18.65 -6.38 -1.08
CA ALA A 115 18.10 -6.21 0.25
C ALA A 115 17.85 -4.73 0.59
N GLY A 116 18.75 -3.83 0.18
CA GLY A 116 18.55 -2.38 0.32
C GLY A 116 17.40 -1.84 -0.52
N ILE A 117 17.17 -2.39 -1.71
CA ILE A 117 16.00 -2.06 -2.55
C ILE A 117 14.71 -2.48 -1.83
N ALA A 118 14.63 -3.70 -1.30
CA ALA A 118 13.46 -4.16 -0.56
C ALA A 118 13.15 -3.30 0.68
N GLU A 119 14.17 -2.79 1.38
CA GLU A 119 13.98 -1.84 2.49
C GLU A 119 13.39 -0.51 2.02
N LEU A 120 13.80 0.00 0.87
CA LEU A 120 13.24 1.23 0.28
C LEU A 120 11.82 1.03 -0.25
N GLU A 121 11.53 -0.11 -0.86
CA GLU A 121 10.18 -0.49 -1.31
C GLU A 121 9.21 -0.63 -0.13
N PHE A 122 9.68 -1.18 0.99
CA PHE A 122 8.92 -1.20 2.23
C PHE A 122 8.60 0.23 2.73
N GLN A 123 9.57 1.13 2.73
CA GLN A 123 9.36 2.53 3.10
C GLN A 123 8.36 3.22 2.17
N GLN A 124 8.43 2.96 0.87
CA GLN A 124 7.45 3.45 -0.10
C GLN A 124 6.04 2.96 0.23
N LEU A 125 5.88 1.66 0.49
CA LEU A 125 4.60 1.06 0.84
C LEU A 125 4.02 1.68 2.13
N VAL A 126 4.86 1.87 3.17
CA VAL A 126 4.44 2.53 4.41
C VAL A 126 3.87 3.92 4.12
N ARG A 127 4.54 4.71 3.29
CA ARG A 127 4.11 6.09 2.96
C ARG A 127 2.82 6.11 2.15
N GLU A 128 2.68 5.24 1.17
CA GLU A 128 1.46 5.13 0.35
C GLU A 128 0.25 4.73 1.18
N LEU A 129 0.41 3.75 2.07
CA LEU A 129 -0.67 3.30 2.93
C LEU A 129 -0.98 4.30 4.06
N LYS A 130 0.03 5.03 4.58
CA LYS A 130 -0.15 6.11 5.55
C LYS A 130 -0.95 7.27 4.93
N PHE A 131 -0.61 7.67 3.70
CA PHE A 131 -1.38 8.67 2.95
C PHE A 131 -2.86 8.28 2.84
N ARG A 132 -3.16 7.02 2.48
CA ARG A 132 -4.54 6.51 2.42
C ARG A 132 -5.21 6.55 3.78
N LEU A 133 -4.53 6.08 4.84
CA LEU A 133 -5.05 6.07 6.20
C LEU A 133 -5.46 7.46 6.67
N HIS A 134 -4.60 8.46 6.50
CA HIS A 134 -4.88 9.85 6.89
C HIS A 134 -6.02 10.44 6.07
N SER A 135 -5.99 10.24 4.75
CA SER A 135 -7.04 10.71 3.84
C SER A 135 -8.40 10.10 4.17
N ASP A 136 -8.46 8.79 4.41
CA ASP A 136 -9.70 8.09 4.71
C ASP A 136 -10.21 8.42 6.11
N LEU A 137 -9.32 8.54 7.11
CA LEU A 137 -9.71 8.90 8.47
C LEU A 137 -10.31 10.32 8.54
N TYR A 138 -9.76 11.26 7.76
CA TYR A 138 -10.32 12.59 7.66
C TYR A 138 -11.65 12.58 6.88
N THR A 139 -11.68 11.91 5.74
CA THR A 139 -12.87 11.80 4.88
C THR A 139 -14.06 11.21 5.64
N ILE A 140 -13.85 10.14 6.41
CA ILE A 140 -14.94 9.51 7.16
C ILE A 140 -15.50 10.42 8.24
N GLY A 141 -14.65 11.26 8.86
CA GLY A 141 -15.11 12.26 9.83
C GLY A 141 -16.04 13.29 9.19
N GLN A 142 -15.71 13.78 8.00
CA GLN A 142 -16.55 14.73 7.26
C GLN A 142 -17.84 14.06 6.77
N GLN A 143 -17.80 12.82 6.31
CA GLN A 143 -18.97 12.05 5.91
C GLN A 143 -19.91 11.80 7.09
N ASP A 144 -19.41 11.41 8.26
CA ASP A 144 -20.19 11.21 9.48
C ASP A 144 -20.89 12.51 9.92
N PHE A 145 -20.18 13.62 9.88
CA PHE A 145 -20.74 14.94 10.18
C PHE A 145 -21.90 15.28 9.23
N LEU A 146 -21.70 15.14 7.94
CA LEU A 146 -22.70 15.47 6.92
C LEU A 146 -23.93 14.53 6.99
N LEU A 147 -23.71 13.22 7.23
CA LEU A 147 -24.78 12.25 7.45
C LEU A 147 -25.67 12.61 8.64
N LYS A 148 -25.06 13.09 9.74
CA LYS A 148 -25.80 13.59 10.92
C LYS A 148 -26.60 14.83 10.59
N LYS A 149 -26.03 15.78 9.84
CA LYS A 149 -26.75 16.99 9.37
C LYS A 149 -27.93 16.61 8.48
N TYR A 150 -27.73 15.77 7.47
CA TYR A 150 -28.81 15.30 6.58
C TYR A 150 -29.93 14.56 7.35
N SER A 151 -29.57 13.71 8.31
CA SER A 151 -30.55 13.01 9.14
C SER A 151 -31.39 13.96 9.99
N LYS A 152 -30.77 15.00 10.57
CA LYS A 152 -31.51 16.06 11.34
C LYS A 152 -32.46 16.80 10.42
N GLN A 153 -32.06 17.11 9.21
CA GLN A 153 -32.85 17.85 8.24
C GLN A 153 -34.00 17.02 7.64
N LEU A 154 -33.79 15.74 7.39
CA LEU A 154 -34.85 14.82 6.95
C LEU A 154 -35.94 14.70 8.02
N ASN A 155 -35.58 14.63 9.30
CA ASN A 155 -36.53 14.62 10.40
C ASN A 155 -37.36 15.93 10.46
N LEU A 156 -36.74 17.09 10.17
CA LEU A 156 -37.45 18.36 10.05
C LEU A 156 -38.44 18.34 8.89
N LEU A 157 -37.99 17.92 7.68
CA LEU A 157 -38.85 17.85 6.49
C LEU A 157 -40.02 16.87 6.69
N ASP A 158 -39.78 15.69 7.30
CA ASP A 158 -40.82 14.71 7.63
C ASP A 158 -41.92 15.35 8.54
N THR A 159 -41.49 16.07 9.56
CA THR A 159 -42.40 16.75 10.48
C THR A 159 -43.24 17.83 9.76
N LEU A 160 -42.59 18.62 8.89
CA LEU A 160 -43.25 19.62 8.08
C LEU A 160 -44.22 19.00 7.09
N LEU A 161 -43.80 17.94 6.41
CA LEU A 161 -44.61 17.23 5.40
C LEU A 161 -45.90 16.68 6.01
N LYS A 162 -45.81 15.98 7.16
CA LYS A 162 -47.01 15.52 7.90
C LYS A 162 -47.95 16.63 8.24
N SER A 163 -47.45 17.78 8.71
CA SER A 163 -48.26 18.95 9.02
C SER A 163 -48.95 19.54 7.80
N TYR A 164 -48.23 19.66 6.67
CA TYR A 164 -48.77 20.21 5.43
C TYR A 164 -49.79 19.28 4.79
N GLU A 165 -49.61 17.97 4.84
CA GLU A 165 -50.60 16.97 4.36
C GLU A 165 -51.92 17.10 5.11
N ILE A 166 -51.88 17.25 6.45
CA ILE A 166 -53.11 17.49 7.25
C ILE A 166 -53.80 18.77 6.83
N GLN A 167 -53.07 19.86 6.59
CA GLN A 167 -53.65 21.14 6.19
C GLN A 167 -54.16 21.12 4.73
N ALA A 168 -53.50 20.41 3.84
CA ALA A 168 -53.97 20.23 2.46
C ALA A 168 -55.27 19.43 2.41
N ASN A 169 -55.42 18.37 3.21
CA ASN A 169 -56.65 17.58 3.32
C ASN A 169 -57.82 18.40 3.91
N LYS A 170 -57.51 19.45 4.68
CA LYS A 170 -58.52 20.42 5.16
C LYS A 170 -58.80 21.56 4.17
N GLY A 171 -58.14 21.59 3.01
CA GLY A 171 -58.26 22.65 2.02
C GLY A 171 -57.53 23.95 2.35
N ASN A 172 -56.74 24.01 3.45
CA ASN A 172 -56.05 25.20 3.91
C ASN A 172 -54.72 25.47 3.16
N ILE A 173 -54.21 24.49 2.46
CA ILE A 173 -52.94 24.56 1.71
C ILE A 173 -53.12 23.88 0.34
N ALA A 174 -52.51 24.43 -0.69
CA ALA A 174 -52.57 23.86 -2.02
C ALA A 174 -51.74 22.56 -2.11
N LEU A 175 -52.23 21.53 -2.80
CA LEU A 175 -51.57 20.25 -2.96
C LEU A 175 -50.16 20.38 -3.60
N LYS A 176 -49.95 21.37 -4.49
CA LYS A 176 -48.65 21.69 -5.08
C LYS A 176 -47.53 21.95 -4.06
N GLU A 177 -47.89 22.54 -2.90
CA GLU A 177 -46.94 22.82 -1.83
C GLU A 177 -46.51 21.54 -1.11
N VAL A 178 -47.43 20.60 -0.90
CA VAL A 178 -47.12 19.26 -0.37
C VAL A 178 -46.19 18.51 -1.32
N VAL A 179 -46.48 18.57 -2.63
CA VAL A 179 -45.65 17.92 -3.66
C VAL A 179 -44.23 18.50 -3.67
N ARG A 180 -44.06 19.82 -3.48
CA ARG A 180 -42.74 20.47 -3.40
C ARG A 180 -41.95 20.01 -2.17
N LEU A 181 -42.57 19.93 -0.97
CA LEU A 181 -41.89 19.36 0.21
C LEU A 181 -41.50 17.88 0.03
N ARG A 182 -42.38 17.11 -0.62
CA ARG A 182 -42.04 15.70 -0.95
C ARG A 182 -40.83 15.63 -1.87
N GLY A 183 -40.74 16.51 -2.88
CA GLY A 183 -39.58 16.61 -3.78
C GLY A 183 -38.28 16.85 -3.01
N ALA A 184 -38.26 17.89 -2.16
CA ALA A 184 -37.12 18.23 -1.31
C ALA A 184 -36.73 17.07 -0.36
N TYR A 185 -37.70 16.38 0.24
CA TYR A 185 -37.45 15.22 1.08
C TYR A 185 -36.80 14.08 0.30
N ILE A 186 -37.34 13.74 -0.87
CA ILE A 186 -36.83 12.66 -1.72
C ILE A 186 -35.42 12.99 -2.17
N GLN A 187 -35.15 14.23 -2.60
CA GLN A 187 -33.82 14.66 -3.03
C GLN A 187 -32.80 14.56 -1.92
N LEU A 188 -33.11 15.11 -0.73
CA LEU A 188 -32.19 15.03 0.40
C LEU A 188 -31.97 13.59 0.90
N ASN A 189 -33.00 12.74 0.85
CA ASN A 189 -32.86 11.32 1.20
C ASN A 189 -31.99 10.56 0.20
N ASN A 190 -32.05 10.91 -1.08
CA ASN A 190 -31.16 10.36 -2.09
C ASN A 190 -29.71 10.78 -1.84
N ASN A 191 -29.46 12.08 -1.62
CA ASN A 191 -28.13 12.60 -1.30
C ASN A 191 -27.57 11.90 -0.05
N ARG A 192 -28.39 11.67 0.98
CA ARG A 192 -27.98 10.93 2.17
C ARG A 192 -27.65 9.46 1.86
N ALA A 193 -28.40 8.81 0.99
CA ALA A 193 -28.17 7.41 0.62
C ALA A 193 -26.85 7.25 -0.16
N GLU A 194 -26.56 8.15 -1.09
CA GLU A 194 -25.29 8.18 -1.84
C GLU A 194 -24.11 8.43 -0.88
N LEU A 195 -24.24 9.41 0.02
CA LEU A 195 -23.22 9.68 1.02
C LEU A 195 -22.99 8.50 1.97
N PHE A 196 -24.06 7.79 2.35
CA PHE A 196 -23.97 6.60 3.20
C PHE A 196 -23.25 5.46 2.51
N GLN A 197 -23.46 5.28 1.21
CA GLN A 197 -22.70 4.31 0.42
C GLN A 197 -21.21 4.66 0.39
N ALA A 198 -20.86 5.94 0.15
CA ALA A 198 -19.48 6.40 0.19
C ALA A 198 -18.85 6.22 1.59
N PHE A 199 -19.61 6.50 2.66
CA PHE A 199 -19.20 6.25 4.04
C PHE A 199 -18.85 4.77 4.30
N LEU A 200 -19.69 3.84 3.84
CA LEU A 200 -19.42 2.41 3.98
C LEU A 200 -18.17 1.97 3.21
N GLN A 201 -17.91 2.57 2.04
CA GLN A 201 -16.70 2.30 1.30
C GLN A 201 -15.46 2.77 2.07
N THR A 202 -15.44 4.00 2.56
CA THR A 202 -14.34 4.55 3.38
C THR A 202 -14.15 3.73 4.67
N GLN A 203 -15.25 3.23 5.29
CA GLN A 203 -15.16 2.31 6.41
C GLN A 203 -14.45 1.03 6.06
N THR A 204 -14.77 0.43 4.91
CA THR A 204 -14.13 -0.80 4.43
C THR A 204 -12.63 -0.59 4.24
N ASP A 205 -12.23 0.52 3.64
CA ASP A 205 -10.83 0.85 3.38
C ASP A 205 -10.06 1.04 4.71
N LEU A 206 -10.63 1.75 5.68
CA LEU A 206 -10.06 1.90 7.02
C LEU A 206 -9.97 0.57 7.79
N GLN A 207 -10.99 -0.27 7.71
CA GLN A 207 -10.99 -1.59 8.35
C GLN A 207 -9.88 -2.49 7.79
N ILE A 208 -9.66 -2.44 6.47
CA ILE A 208 -8.55 -3.16 5.81
C ILE A 208 -7.20 -2.60 6.26
N LEU A 209 -7.04 -1.27 6.31
CA LEU A 209 -5.79 -0.65 6.72
C LEU A 209 -5.44 -0.94 8.19
N LEU A 210 -6.43 -0.89 9.07
CA LEU A 210 -6.26 -1.07 10.53
C LEU A 210 -6.43 -2.52 11.00
N GLN A 211 -6.81 -3.46 10.10
CA GLN A 211 -7.08 -4.87 10.42
C GLN A 211 -8.08 -5.01 11.57
N THR A 212 -9.24 -4.35 11.45
CA THR A 212 -10.29 -4.34 12.46
C THR A 212 -11.66 -4.55 11.84
N ASN A 213 -12.61 -5.12 12.59
CA ASN A 213 -14.02 -5.21 12.20
C ASN A 213 -14.87 -4.11 12.85
N ALA A 214 -14.27 -3.26 13.70
CA ALA A 214 -14.98 -2.15 14.35
C ALA A 214 -15.26 -1.02 13.36
N PHE A 215 -16.31 -0.22 13.64
CA PHE A 215 -16.51 1.05 12.94
C PHE A 215 -15.43 2.03 13.39
N VAL A 216 -14.73 2.62 12.44
CA VAL A 216 -13.65 3.58 12.70
C VAL A 216 -14.16 4.99 12.50
N LEU A 217 -13.95 5.86 13.48
CA LEU A 217 -14.22 7.29 13.39
C LEU A 217 -13.03 8.06 13.98
N PRO A 218 -12.75 9.29 13.51
CA PRO A 218 -11.76 10.14 14.15
C PRO A 218 -12.27 10.66 15.51
N GLU A 219 -11.34 10.96 16.43
CA GLU A 219 -11.66 11.61 17.71
C GLU A 219 -12.11 13.06 17.52
N SER A 220 -11.44 13.80 16.63
CA SER A 220 -11.79 15.17 16.22
C SER A 220 -11.56 15.36 14.73
N THR A 221 -12.35 16.25 14.11
CA THR A 221 -12.26 16.54 12.66
C THR A 221 -11.76 17.96 12.36
N ASP A 222 -11.80 18.88 13.30
CA ASP A 222 -11.57 20.31 13.03
C ASP A 222 -10.30 20.91 13.67
N ASP A 223 -9.73 20.27 14.70
CA ASP A 223 -8.63 20.88 15.51
C ASP A 223 -7.25 20.93 14.82
N ALA A 224 -7.13 20.37 13.63
CA ALA A 224 -5.83 20.15 13.00
C ALA A 224 -5.65 20.82 11.62
N LEU A 225 -6.57 21.66 11.15
CA LEU A 225 -6.51 22.21 9.79
C LEU A 225 -5.52 23.36 9.61
N ASP A 226 -5.22 24.11 10.67
CA ASP A 226 -4.37 25.30 10.58
C ASP A 226 -2.94 25.00 10.11
N HIS A 227 -2.41 23.83 10.46
CA HIS A 227 -1.08 23.45 10.02
C HIS A 227 -1.02 23.15 8.51
N TYR A 228 -2.15 22.77 7.89
CA TYR A 228 -2.25 22.56 6.44
C TYR A 228 -2.36 23.88 5.65
N LEU A 229 -2.48 25.03 6.31
CA LEU A 229 -2.64 26.33 5.65
C LEU A 229 -1.33 27.08 5.41
N ILE A 230 -0.20 26.58 5.90
CA ILE A 230 1.12 27.23 5.78
C ILE A 230 1.89 26.58 4.65
N PRO A 231 1.93 27.19 3.44
CA PRO A 231 2.60 26.59 2.31
C PRO A 231 4.12 26.66 2.46
N SER A 232 4.80 25.54 2.26
CA SER A 232 6.24 25.46 2.11
C SER A 232 6.67 25.91 0.70
N SER A 233 7.94 26.27 0.52
CA SER A 233 8.45 26.59 -0.81
C SER A 233 8.45 25.37 -1.74
N VAL A 234 7.98 25.52 -2.97
CA VAL A 234 8.00 24.44 -3.96
C VAL A 234 9.42 23.91 -4.22
N THR A 235 10.41 24.78 -4.15
CA THR A 235 11.82 24.42 -4.33
C THR A 235 12.30 23.51 -3.18
N ASP A 236 11.90 23.82 -1.94
CA ASP A 236 12.26 22.98 -0.78
C ASP A 236 11.58 21.61 -0.84
N ILE A 237 10.34 21.57 -1.31
CA ILE A 237 9.59 20.33 -1.57
C ILE A 237 10.32 19.47 -2.62
N GLN A 238 10.75 20.09 -3.74
CA GLN A 238 11.50 19.40 -4.80
C GLN A 238 12.85 18.86 -4.28
N ASN A 239 13.61 19.67 -3.53
CA ASN A 239 14.88 19.26 -2.97
C ASN A 239 14.69 18.11 -1.99
N SER A 240 13.69 18.19 -1.10
CA SER A 240 13.36 17.12 -0.18
C SER A 240 13.02 15.82 -0.92
N ALA A 241 12.22 15.87 -1.97
CA ALA A 241 11.89 14.72 -2.77
C ALA A 241 13.11 14.08 -3.44
N MET A 242 14.03 14.89 -3.98
CA MET A 242 15.24 14.38 -4.63
C MET A 242 16.17 13.63 -3.66
N GLU A 243 16.12 13.97 -2.39
CA GLU A 243 16.95 13.36 -1.35
C GLU A 243 16.29 12.19 -0.63
N ASN A 244 14.98 12.24 -0.43
CA ASN A 244 14.31 11.38 0.55
C ASN A 244 13.19 10.50 -0.03
N LEU A 245 12.72 10.75 -1.26
CA LEU A 245 11.61 10.00 -1.81
C LEU A 245 12.01 8.54 -2.09
N PRO A 246 11.44 7.54 -1.40
CA PRO A 246 11.84 6.14 -1.55
C PRO A 246 11.71 5.64 -3.00
N GLU A 247 10.66 6.04 -3.71
CA GLU A 247 10.44 5.73 -5.14
C GLU A 247 11.65 6.13 -6.01
N LEU A 248 12.25 7.29 -5.76
CA LEU A 248 13.44 7.74 -6.49
C LEU A 248 14.69 6.98 -6.03
N LEU A 249 14.82 6.73 -4.74
CA LEU A 249 15.95 6.00 -4.17
C LEU A 249 15.99 4.56 -4.69
N VAL A 250 14.85 3.89 -4.86
CA VAL A 250 14.74 2.57 -5.52
C VAL A 250 15.31 2.61 -6.93
N ILE A 251 14.94 3.60 -7.75
CA ILE A 251 15.45 3.73 -9.13
C ILE A 251 16.97 4.01 -9.13
N GLN A 252 17.48 4.80 -8.18
CA GLN A 252 18.93 5.01 -8.02
C GLN A 252 19.66 3.72 -7.64
N GLN A 253 19.10 2.92 -6.73
CA GLN A 253 19.65 1.61 -6.36
C GLN A 253 19.58 0.60 -7.54
N ASN A 254 18.53 0.64 -8.35
CA ASN A 254 18.43 -0.18 -9.56
C ASN A 254 19.52 0.18 -10.59
N LYS A 255 19.89 1.46 -10.73
CA LYS A 255 21.04 1.85 -11.55
C LYS A 255 22.34 1.28 -10.98
N LEU A 256 22.57 1.42 -9.66
CA LEU A 256 23.73 0.82 -8.99
C LEU A 256 23.79 -0.71 -9.17
N LEU A 257 22.65 -1.38 -9.05
CA LEU A 257 22.53 -2.84 -9.28
C LEU A 257 22.94 -3.21 -10.71
N ALA A 258 22.50 -2.45 -11.70
CA ALA A 258 22.90 -2.66 -13.11
C ALA A 258 24.41 -2.48 -13.30
N GLU A 259 25.02 -1.47 -12.68
CA GLU A 259 26.48 -1.25 -12.71
C GLU A 259 27.26 -2.39 -12.02
N GLN A 260 26.77 -2.88 -10.88
CA GLN A 260 27.32 -4.04 -10.18
C GLN A 260 27.20 -5.31 -11.04
N TYR A 261 26.09 -5.46 -11.76
CA TYR A 261 25.87 -6.61 -12.66
C TYR A 261 26.86 -6.63 -13.83
N VAL A 262 27.27 -5.47 -14.38
CA VAL A 262 28.35 -5.39 -15.36
C VAL A 262 29.66 -5.93 -14.77
N LYS A 263 29.98 -5.52 -13.52
CA LYS A 263 31.19 -6.03 -12.82
C LYS A 263 31.12 -7.54 -12.62
N TYR A 264 29.96 -8.05 -12.21
CA TYR A 264 29.71 -9.47 -12.06
C TYR A 264 29.91 -10.24 -13.38
N GLN A 265 29.33 -9.78 -14.50
CA GLN A 265 29.46 -10.41 -15.81
C GLN A 265 30.92 -10.40 -16.32
N LYS A 266 31.68 -9.33 -16.02
CA LYS A 266 33.10 -9.30 -16.32
C LYS A 266 33.90 -10.37 -15.52
N ARG A 267 33.52 -10.59 -14.24
CA ARG A 267 34.15 -11.63 -13.39
C ARG A 267 33.79 -13.04 -13.84
N MET A 268 32.61 -13.24 -14.41
CA MET A 268 32.19 -14.52 -14.99
C MET A 268 33.06 -14.97 -16.18
N ALA A 269 33.78 -14.05 -16.84
CA ALA A 269 34.74 -14.37 -17.88
C ALA A 269 36.00 -15.08 -17.34
N VAL A 270 36.27 -15.02 -16.03
CA VAL A 270 37.39 -15.74 -15.40
C VAL A 270 36.93 -17.17 -15.13
N PRO A 271 37.69 -18.20 -15.61
CA PRO A 271 37.34 -19.59 -15.36
C PRO A 271 37.50 -19.95 -13.87
N ASP A 272 36.62 -20.85 -13.41
CA ASP A 272 36.77 -21.49 -12.09
C ASP A 272 37.70 -22.73 -12.21
N ILE A 273 38.19 -23.24 -11.11
CA ILE A 273 39.06 -24.41 -11.03
C ILE A 273 38.32 -25.49 -10.27
N ASN A 274 38.26 -26.69 -10.86
CA ASN A 274 37.91 -27.91 -10.14
C ASN A 274 39.17 -28.60 -9.65
N LEU A 275 39.25 -28.83 -8.34
CA LEU A 275 40.26 -29.70 -7.74
C LEU A 275 39.60 -31.04 -7.47
N PHE A 276 40.26 -32.12 -7.85
CA PHE A 276 39.75 -33.46 -7.58
C PHE A 276 40.81 -34.40 -7.08
N THR A 277 40.40 -35.39 -6.29
CA THR A 277 41.17 -36.56 -5.92
C THR A 277 40.33 -37.80 -6.14
N SER A 278 40.93 -38.86 -6.66
CA SER A 278 40.23 -40.12 -6.88
C SER A 278 41.06 -41.33 -6.44
N TYR A 279 40.36 -42.33 -5.91
CA TYR A 279 40.86 -43.68 -5.78
C TYR A 279 40.33 -44.50 -6.93
N ASP A 280 41.24 -45.14 -7.69
CA ASP A 280 40.92 -45.93 -8.87
C ASP A 280 41.54 -47.35 -8.72
N GLN A 281 40.68 -48.35 -8.75
CA GLN A 281 41.08 -49.76 -8.76
C GLN A 281 40.52 -50.40 -10.02
N ARG A 282 41.43 -51.01 -10.84
CA ARG A 282 41.05 -51.79 -12.02
C ARG A 282 41.82 -53.10 -12.00
N GLY A 283 41.11 -54.17 -11.60
CA GLY A 283 41.74 -55.48 -11.45
C GLY A 283 42.51 -55.95 -12.70
N GLY A 284 43.73 -56.42 -12.47
CA GLY A 284 44.64 -56.85 -13.54
C GLY A 284 45.49 -55.71 -14.13
N ALA A 285 45.09 -54.42 -14.02
CA ALA A 285 45.90 -53.30 -14.48
C ALA A 285 46.63 -52.62 -13.30
N PHE A 286 45.94 -52.37 -12.22
CA PHE A 286 46.50 -51.81 -10.98
C PHE A 286 45.58 -52.07 -9.75
N ASP A 287 46.17 -52.31 -8.60
CA ASP A 287 45.47 -52.73 -7.37
C ASP A 287 44.89 -51.58 -6.58
N GLY A 288 45.09 -50.35 -6.95
CA GLY A 288 44.55 -49.13 -6.37
C GLY A 288 45.56 -47.99 -6.53
N GLN A 289 45.11 -46.95 -7.19
CA GLN A 289 45.89 -45.73 -7.38
C GLN A 289 45.13 -44.52 -6.74
N ILE A 290 45.90 -43.61 -6.18
CA ILE A 290 45.34 -42.30 -5.75
C ILE A 290 45.83 -41.29 -6.78
N ASN A 291 44.87 -40.62 -7.43
CA ASN A 291 45.15 -39.57 -8.39
C ASN A 291 44.66 -38.23 -7.81
N ALA A 292 45.38 -37.16 -8.11
CA ALA A 292 44.95 -35.80 -7.85
C ALA A 292 45.13 -35.00 -9.14
N GLY A 293 44.18 -34.10 -9.38
CA GLY A 293 44.20 -33.30 -10.58
C GLY A 293 43.43 -32.01 -10.47
N ILE A 294 43.62 -31.20 -11.50
CA ILE A 294 42.88 -29.94 -11.67
C ILE A 294 42.20 -29.94 -13.03
N SER A 295 40.99 -29.38 -13.10
CA SER A 295 40.27 -29.15 -14.35
C SER A 295 39.93 -27.68 -14.45
N ILE A 296 40.27 -27.05 -15.58
CA ILE A 296 40.05 -25.62 -15.84
C ILE A 296 39.45 -25.49 -17.24
N PRO A 297 38.21 -24.91 -17.36
CA PRO A 297 37.67 -24.58 -18.67
C PRO A 297 38.48 -23.43 -19.31
N LEU A 298 38.93 -23.63 -20.57
CA LEU A 298 39.75 -22.65 -21.26
C LEU A 298 38.86 -21.73 -22.12
N PRO A 299 38.78 -20.44 -21.83
CA PRO A 299 37.84 -19.51 -22.47
C PRO A 299 38.38 -18.97 -23.82
N PHE A 300 38.62 -19.87 -24.81
CA PHE A 300 39.11 -19.45 -26.11
C PHE A 300 38.06 -18.68 -26.92
N TRP A 301 36.83 -19.14 -26.94
CA TRP A 301 35.73 -18.58 -27.74
C TRP A 301 34.71 -17.84 -26.91
N ASN A 302 34.27 -18.42 -25.80
CA ASN A 302 33.28 -17.80 -24.90
C ASN A 302 33.99 -17.16 -23.71
N ARG A 303 34.07 -15.84 -23.74
CA ARG A 303 34.58 -14.96 -22.68
C ARG A 303 33.46 -14.12 -22.03
N ASN A 304 32.26 -14.63 -22.09
CA ASN A 304 31.06 -13.94 -21.58
C ASN A 304 30.77 -12.56 -22.25
N GLN A 305 31.35 -12.32 -23.46
CA GLN A 305 31.32 -11.04 -24.14
C GLN A 305 29.88 -10.54 -24.44
N GLY A 306 28.98 -11.48 -24.80
CA GLY A 306 27.57 -11.15 -25.06
C GLY A 306 26.86 -10.62 -23.81
N ASN A 307 26.98 -11.31 -22.68
CA ASN A 307 26.36 -10.89 -21.41
C ASN A 307 26.97 -9.61 -20.87
N ILE A 308 28.29 -9.41 -21.05
CA ILE A 308 28.95 -8.13 -20.70
C ILE A 308 28.34 -7.01 -21.51
N LYS A 309 28.16 -7.17 -22.83
CA LYS A 309 27.59 -6.13 -23.68
C LYS A 309 26.13 -5.86 -23.36
N THR A 310 25.35 -6.91 -23.12
CA THR A 310 23.94 -6.78 -22.67
C THR A 310 23.86 -5.99 -21.36
N SER A 311 24.68 -6.34 -20.37
CA SER A 311 24.68 -5.64 -19.09
C SER A 311 25.10 -4.16 -19.20
N GLN A 312 25.99 -3.81 -20.13
CA GLN A 312 26.33 -2.41 -20.42
C GLN A 312 25.12 -1.61 -20.96
N TYR A 313 24.31 -2.21 -21.85
CA TYR A 313 23.08 -1.56 -22.32
C TYR A 313 22.04 -1.44 -21.21
N ARG A 314 21.97 -2.40 -20.27
CA ARG A 314 21.10 -2.29 -19.10
C ARG A 314 21.47 -1.13 -18.16
N VAL A 315 22.76 -0.78 -18.08
CA VAL A 315 23.17 0.44 -17.35
C VAL A 315 22.65 1.70 -18.03
N GLN A 316 22.77 1.79 -19.36
CA GLN A 316 22.24 2.92 -20.11
C GLN A 316 20.70 3.04 -19.97
N GLU A 317 20.00 1.91 -20.07
CA GLU A 317 18.57 1.84 -19.82
C GLU A 317 18.20 2.36 -18.41
N ALA A 318 18.89 1.90 -17.37
CA ALA A 318 18.68 2.34 -16.00
C ALA A 318 18.98 3.84 -15.81
N GLU A 319 19.95 4.39 -16.54
CA GLU A 319 20.25 5.82 -16.54
C GLU A 319 19.12 6.65 -17.14
N TYR A 320 18.58 6.24 -18.29
CA TYR A 320 17.41 6.92 -18.89
C TYR A 320 16.16 6.79 -18.01
N ASN A 321 15.94 5.65 -17.38
CA ASN A 321 14.84 5.46 -16.42
C ASN A 321 14.98 6.41 -15.22
N LEU A 322 16.19 6.60 -14.71
CA LEU A 322 16.45 7.55 -13.61
C LEU A 322 16.16 8.99 -14.03
N LEU A 323 16.59 9.41 -15.22
CA LEU A 323 16.32 10.75 -15.74
C LEU A 323 14.81 10.98 -15.96
N ALA A 324 14.14 10.00 -16.55
CA ALA A 324 12.69 10.03 -16.74
C ALA A 324 11.93 10.15 -15.42
N LYS A 325 12.33 9.36 -14.40
CA LYS A 325 11.70 9.39 -13.08
C LYS A 325 11.91 10.73 -12.38
N LYS A 326 13.10 11.31 -12.45
CA LYS A 326 13.35 12.65 -11.91
C LYS A 326 12.44 13.71 -12.53
N ASN A 327 12.29 13.71 -13.85
CA ASN A 327 11.41 14.65 -14.56
C ASN A 327 9.94 14.43 -14.18
N GLU A 328 9.51 13.17 -14.07
CA GLU A 328 8.16 12.81 -13.62
C GLU A 328 7.88 13.36 -12.22
N ILE A 329 8.80 13.14 -11.26
CA ILE A 329 8.65 13.60 -9.88
C ILE A 329 8.55 15.12 -9.82
N VAL A 330 9.40 15.86 -10.52
CA VAL A 330 9.34 17.32 -10.58
C VAL A 330 7.98 17.79 -11.12
N SER A 331 7.50 17.17 -12.19
CA SER A 331 6.19 17.50 -12.78
C SER A 331 5.03 17.18 -11.83
N ARG A 332 5.07 16.03 -11.16
CA ARG A 332 4.06 15.65 -10.15
C ARG A 332 4.04 16.62 -8.98
N ILE A 333 5.21 17.02 -8.47
CA ILE A 333 5.31 17.99 -7.37
C ILE A 333 4.73 19.34 -7.80
N ASN A 334 5.10 19.86 -8.97
CA ASN A 334 4.61 21.15 -9.45
C ASN A 334 3.08 21.16 -9.57
N ASN A 335 2.50 20.11 -10.15
CA ASN A 335 1.05 19.99 -10.29
C ASN A 335 0.35 19.83 -8.94
N SER A 336 0.85 18.96 -8.06
CA SER A 336 0.26 18.75 -6.72
C SER A 336 0.39 20.00 -5.85
N TYR A 337 1.50 20.72 -5.94
CA TYR A 337 1.69 21.98 -5.23
C TYR A 337 0.75 23.08 -5.72
N SER A 338 0.62 23.24 -7.04
CA SER A 338 -0.32 24.21 -7.63
C SER A 338 -1.76 23.92 -7.19
N TYR A 339 -2.15 22.64 -7.17
CA TYR A 339 -3.45 22.21 -6.71
C TYR A 339 -3.65 22.49 -5.21
N TYR A 340 -2.65 22.18 -4.38
CA TYR A 340 -2.68 22.46 -2.95
C TYR A 340 -2.84 23.96 -2.66
N ILE A 341 -2.07 24.84 -3.32
CA ILE A 341 -2.18 26.30 -3.15
C ILE A 341 -3.58 26.79 -3.54
N GLN A 342 -4.14 26.28 -4.63
CA GLN A 342 -5.51 26.59 -5.00
C GLN A 342 -6.51 26.16 -3.94
N THR A 343 -6.37 24.94 -3.41
CA THR A 343 -7.25 24.39 -2.37
C THR A 343 -7.16 25.20 -1.07
N VAL A 344 -5.95 25.67 -0.68
CA VAL A 344 -5.79 26.57 0.46
C VAL A 344 -6.57 27.87 0.25
N SER A 345 -6.45 28.48 -0.94
CA SER A 345 -7.17 29.70 -1.28
C SER A 345 -8.70 29.51 -1.27
N GLU A 346 -9.18 28.38 -1.82
CA GLU A 346 -10.62 28.04 -1.82
C GLU A 346 -11.13 27.82 -0.39
N TYR A 347 -10.36 27.11 0.45
CA TYR A 347 -10.73 26.90 1.85
C TYR A 347 -10.80 28.21 2.63
N GLN A 348 -9.77 29.07 2.54
CA GLN A 348 -9.77 30.37 3.20
C GLN A 348 -10.96 31.22 2.76
N LYS A 349 -11.27 31.25 1.46
CA LYS A 349 -12.42 31.97 0.94
C LYS A 349 -13.74 31.38 1.44
N SER A 350 -13.85 30.07 1.53
CA SER A 350 -15.06 29.42 2.04
C SER A 350 -15.30 29.72 3.51
N LEU A 351 -14.24 29.84 4.33
CA LEU A 351 -14.36 30.24 5.75
C LEU A 351 -14.85 31.68 5.91
N GLU A 352 -14.43 32.62 5.06
CA GLU A 352 -14.92 33.99 5.06
C GLU A 352 -16.43 34.05 4.78
N LEU A 353 -16.90 33.20 3.87
CA LEU A 353 -18.30 33.18 3.40
C LEU A 353 -19.23 32.37 4.33
N TYR A 354 -18.71 31.26 4.91
CA TYR A 354 -19.43 30.41 5.83
C TYR A 354 -19.07 30.79 7.28
N ASN A 355 -19.83 31.72 7.81
CA ASN A 355 -19.66 32.24 9.18
C ASN A 355 -20.85 31.88 10.08
N ASP A 356 -20.82 32.30 11.36
CA ASP A 356 -21.88 32.06 12.33
C ASP A 356 -23.25 32.61 11.90
N ASP A 357 -23.27 33.62 11.05
CA ASP A 357 -24.54 34.21 10.55
C ASP A 357 -25.22 33.27 9.56
N PHE A 358 -24.48 32.40 8.89
CA PHE A 358 -25.03 31.40 7.98
C PHE A 358 -25.91 30.37 8.72
N GLU A 359 -25.41 29.78 9.81
CA GLU A 359 -26.19 28.84 10.64
C GLU A 359 -27.36 29.52 11.32
N LYS A 360 -27.21 30.75 11.84
CA LYS A 360 -28.29 31.53 12.42
C LYS A 360 -29.40 31.87 11.41
N THR A 361 -28.99 32.12 10.16
CA THR A 361 -29.95 32.39 9.06
C THR A 361 -30.80 31.17 8.77
N VAL A 362 -30.19 29.94 8.75
CA VAL A 362 -30.91 28.67 8.57
C VAL A 362 -31.98 28.49 9.69
N GLU A 363 -31.59 28.72 10.95
CA GLU A 363 -32.51 28.62 12.07
C GLU A 363 -33.62 29.66 11.96
N GLY A 364 -33.27 30.89 11.61
CA GLY A 364 -34.21 32.00 11.43
C GLY A 364 -35.23 31.72 10.31
N ILE A 365 -34.80 31.26 9.14
CA ILE A 365 -35.72 30.92 8.04
C ILE A 365 -36.60 29.74 8.42
N THR A 366 -36.04 28.70 9.06
CA THR A 366 -36.81 27.56 9.54
C THR A 366 -37.92 28.00 10.54
N LEU A 367 -37.60 28.90 11.46
CA LEU A 367 -38.57 29.44 12.44
C LEU A 367 -39.63 30.27 11.74
N ASN A 368 -39.24 31.17 10.82
CA ASN A 368 -40.17 32.01 10.08
C ASN A 368 -41.08 31.20 9.15
N PHE A 369 -40.58 30.14 8.55
CA PHE A 369 -41.38 29.19 7.78
C PHE A 369 -42.46 28.53 8.67
N LYS A 370 -42.10 28.04 9.86
CA LYS A 370 -43.05 27.47 10.82
C LYS A 370 -44.13 28.51 11.24
N LYS A 371 -43.78 29.80 11.30
CA LYS A 371 -44.72 30.91 11.59
C LYS A 371 -45.48 31.37 10.36
N ARG A 372 -45.28 30.76 9.18
CA ARG A 372 -45.90 31.15 7.88
C ARG A 372 -45.49 32.54 7.37
N ASN A 373 -44.36 33.06 7.81
CA ASN A 373 -43.82 34.36 7.35
C ASN A 373 -42.94 34.20 6.12
N VAL A 374 -42.57 32.98 5.77
CA VAL A 374 -41.78 32.59 4.58
C VAL A 374 -42.61 31.61 3.78
N SER A 375 -42.64 31.76 2.47
CA SER A 375 -43.34 30.83 1.57
C SER A 375 -42.61 29.48 1.48
N ILE A 376 -43.31 28.43 1.09
CA ILE A 376 -42.71 27.11 0.88
C ILE A 376 -41.67 27.11 -0.21
N THR A 377 -41.85 27.90 -1.25
CA THR A 377 -40.92 28.08 -2.35
C THR A 377 -39.61 28.65 -1.83
N GLU A 378 -39.65 29.76 -1.11
CA GLU A 378 -38.46 30.38 -0.51
C GLU A 378 -37.77 29.46 0.50
N PHE A 379 -38.55 28.74 1.31
CA PHE A 379 -38.01 27.78 2.28
C PHE A 379 -37.27 26.64 1.58
N VAL A 380 -37.87 25.99 0.56
CA VAL A 380 -37.27 24.85 -0.13
C VAL A 380 -36.05 25.29 -0.94
N ASP A 381 -36.10 26.39 -1.67
CA ASP A 381 -35.00 26.93 -2.43
C ASP A 381 -33.78 27.26 -1.53
N PHE A 382 -34.05 27.91 -0.37
CA PHE A 382 -33.01 28.18 0.61
C PHE A 382 -32.45 26.89 1.24
N PHE A 383 -33.32 25.94 1.56
CA PHE A 383 -32.96 24.67 2.19
C PHE A 383 -32.10 23.79 1.28
N GLU A 384 -32.41 23.71 -0.02
CA GLU A 384 -31.62 23.02 -1.02
C GLU A 384 -30.24 23.69 -1.16
N SER A 385 -30.22 25.03 -1.32
CA SER A 385 -28.95 25.78 -1.39
C SER A 385 -28.07 25.59 -0.15
N TYR A 386 -28.67 25.57 1.05
CA TYR A 386 -27.93 25.30 2.29
C TYR A 386 -27.28 23.91 2.30
N ASN A 387 -28.01 22.89 1.86
CA ASN A 387 -27.47 21.53 1.79
C ASN A 387 -26.30 21.41 0.80
N ASP A 388 -26.41 22.09 -0.34
CA ASP A 388 -25.36 22.12 -1.35
C ASP A 388 -24.10 22.83 -0.83
N VAL A 389 -24.26 23.96 -0.13
CA VAL A 389 -23.15 24.68 0.50
C VAL A 389 -22.46 23.83 1.58
N LEU A 390 -23.25 23.11 2.41
CA LEU A 390 -22.69 22.20 3.41
C LEU A 390 -21.87 21.09 2.78
N ALA A 391 -22.39 20.44 1.75
CA ALA A 391 -21.69 19.38 1.05
C ALA A 391 -20.40 19.90 0.43
N GLU A 392 -20.45 21.08 -0.19
CA GLU A 392 -19.29 21.71 -0.81
C GLU A 392 -18.22 22.11 0.21
N LEU A 393 -18.61 22.67 1.35
CA LEU A 393 -17.68 23.00 2.43
C LEU A 393 -16.94 21.75 2.95
N MET A 394 -17.68 20.64 3.14
CA MET A 394 -17.07 19.38 3.55
C MET A 394 -16.11 18.84 2.48
N ARG A 395 -16.47 18.98 1.21
CA ARG A 395 -15.61 18.63 0.08
C ARG A 395 -14.30 19.44 0.08
N ILE A 396 -14.40 20.76 0.25
CA ILE A 396 -13.23 21.66 0.29
C ILE A 396 -12.32 21.32 1.48
N LYS A 397 -12.88 21.10 2.67
CA LYS A 397 -12.10 20.66 3.84
C LYS A 397 -11.35 19.37 3.59
N THR A 398 -12.04 18.35 3.05
CA THR A 398 -11.42 17.06 2.72
C THR A 398 -10.32 17.21 1.68
N GLN A 399 -10.55 18.04 0.64
CA GLN A 399 -9.61 18.29 -0.43
C GLN A 399 -8.33 18.99 0.08
N LEU A 400 -8.44 19.91 1.04
CA LEU A 400 -7.30 20.56 1.68
C LEU A 400 -6.39 19.53 2.34
N VAL A 401 -6.93 18.65 3.17
CA VAL A 401 -6.15 17.62 3.85
C VAL A 401 -5.51 16.65 2.84
N ILE A 402 -6.29 16.14 1.88
CA ILE A 402 -5.78 15.19 0.87
C ILE A 402 -4.67 15.84 0.04
N SER A 403 -4.82 17.11 -0.36
CA SER A 403 -3.80 17.79 -1.17
C SER A 403 -2.50 18.04 -0.39
N ALA A 404 -2.58 18.35 0.89
CA ALA A 404 -1.41 18.52 1.77
C ALA A 404 -0.72 17.17 2.05
N GLU A 405 -1.48 16.12 2.40
CA GLU A 405 -0.95 14.76 2.58
C GLU A 405 -0.33 14.21 1.29
N GLN A 406 -0.83 14.61 0.11
CA GLN A 406 -0.22 14.28 -1.17
C GLN A 406 1.18 14.92 -1.31
N ILE A 407 1.41 16.12 -0.77
CA ILE A 407 2.74 16.74 -0.71
C ILE A 407 3.64 15.94 0.24
N ASN A 408 3.15 15.53 1.43
CA ASN A 408 3.88 14.65 2.34
C ASN A 408 4.34 13.36 1.63
N LEU A 409 3.44 12.71 0.89
CA LEU A 409 3.76 11.50 0.12
C LEU A 409 4.86 11.75 -0.91
N LEU A 410 4.82 12.87 -1.65
CA LEU A 410 5.75 13.20 -2.73
C LEU A 410 7.11 13.69 -2.25
N THR A 411 7.24 14.15 -1.01
CA THR A 411 8.52 14.64 -0.46
C THR A 411 9.36 13.59 0.20
N GLY A 412 8.77 12.44 0.54
CA GLY A 412 9.44 11.43 1.35
C GLY A 412 9.57 11.81 2.84
N LYS A 413 9.04 12.97 3.26
CA LYS A 413 9.01 13.47 4.65
C LYS A 413 7.63 14.05 4.96
N ASP A 414 7.26 14.07 6.24
CA ASP A 414 6.06 14.75 6.70
C ASP A 414 6.40 16.25 6.84
N ILE A 415 5.78 17.08 6.00
CA ILE A 415 5.94 18.55 5.96
C ILE A 415 4.75 19.20 6.65
N TYR A 416 3.57 18.60 6.46
CA TYR A 416 2.30 19.01 7.02
C TYR A 416 1.76 18.04 8.04
#